data_305f71c90eb2f1d1ac38b932583fa076
#
_entry.id   305f71c90eb2f1d1ac38b932583fa076
#
_cell.length_a   1.000
_cell.length_b   1.000
_cell.length_c   1.000
_cell.angle_alpha   90.00
_cell.angle_beta   90.00
_cell.angle_gamma   90.00
#
_symmetry.space_group_name_H-M   'P 1'
#
loop_
_entity.id
_entity.type
_entity.pdbx_description
1 polymer ?
#
loop_
_entity_poly.entity_id
_entity_poly.type
_entity_poly.pdbx_seq_one_letter_code
_entity_poly.pdbx_strand_id
1 'polypeptide(L)'
;DELLNYHYLTTEFLSSSGFDPKKFFLLKKRKRAELVWNFLFLNNSPVSEACRGILKIMKFLKIRNYENKNYKSVLKKFNSKKYNTNEILKKLRIKNIVMTNNPFDKDEWKLFKNKSWDKNIYKSSIRLDDLFNSNIKYTNNELKKFILKCIKTSNPSYFAVSVDGENIKKIFNTNYMK
;
A
#
# COMPACT_ATOMS: atom_id res chain seq x y z
N ASP A 1 1.89 -14.46 3.85
CA ASP A 1 1.48 -13.65 5.02
C ASP A 1 1.18 -12.19 4.63
N GLU A 2 1.90 -11.61 3.65
CA GLU A 2 1.78 -10.19 3.25
C GLU A 2 0.35 -9.82 2.81
N LEU A 3 -0.20 -10.58 1.88
CA LEU A 3 -1.52 -10.31 1.32
C LEU A 3 -2.64 -10.24 2.37
N LEU A 4 -2.57 -11.08 3.41
CA LEU A 4 -3.59 -11.10 4.47
C LEU A 4 -3.32 -10.08 5.59
N ASN A 5 -2.14 -9.47 5.63
CA ASN A 5 -1.83 -8.33 6.48
C ASN A 5 -2.01 -6.99 5.74
N TYR A 6 -2.62 -7.02 4.56
CA TYR A 6 -2.94 -5.82 3.82
C TYR A 6 -3.92 -4.95 4.60
N HIS A 7 -3.71 -3.64 4.54
CA HIS A 7 -4.40 -2.66 5.37
C HIS A 7 -5.92 -2.84 5.41
N TYR A 8 -6.57 -2.95 4.27
CA TYR A 8 -8.03 -3.10 4.22
C TYR A 8 -8.56 -4.37 4.88
N LEU A 9 -7.87 -5.52 4.68
CA LEU A 9 -8.25 -6.77 5.34
C LEU A 9 -8.03 -6.71 6.85
N THR A 10 -6.94 -6.09 7.28
CA THR A 10 -6.66 -5.90 8.70
C THR A 10 -7.72 -5.00 9.36
N THR A 11 -8.09 -3.90 8.70
CA THR A 11 -9.13 -2.98 9.19
C THR A 11 -10.49 -3.69 9.24
N GLU A 12 -10.87 -4.41 8.18
CA GLU A 12 -12.11 -5.17 8.14
C GLU A 12 -12.17 -6.22 9.26
N PHE A 13 -11.08 -6.97 9.45
CA PHE A 13 -10.97 -7.94 10.54
C PHE A 13 -11.17 -7.28 11.91
N LEU A 14 -10.42 -6.22 12.20
CA LEU A 14 -10.48 -5.55 13.50
C LEU A 14 -11.86 -4.94 13.76
N SER A 15 -12.48 -4.32 12.76
CA SER A 15 -13.79 -3.70 12.88
C SER A 15 -14.91 -4.73 13.08
N SER A 16 -14.78 -5.92 12.48
CA SER A 16 -15.85 -6.93 12.47
C SER A 16 -15.71 -7.98 13.57
N SER A 17 -14.47 -8.29 13.99
CA SER A 17 -14.22 -9.37 14.96
C SER A 17 -14.30 -8.93 16.43
N GLY A 18 -14.25 -7.62 16.70
CA GLY A 18 -14.08 -7.09 18.05
C GLY A 18 -12.71 -7.41 18.68
N PHE A 19 -11.74 -7.87 17.89
CA PHE A 19 -10.40 -8.17 18.41
C PHE A 19 -9.67 -6.88 18.78
N ASP A 20 -9.02 -6.88 19.95
CA ASP A 20 -8.26 -5.72 20.43
C ASP A 20 -7.09 -5.38 19.46
N PRO A 21 -7.11 -4.17 18.85
CA PRO A 21 -6.04 -3.77 17.93
C PRO A 21 -4.64 -3.81 18.55
N LYS A 22 -4.50 -3.42 19.82
CA LYS A 22 -3.21 -3.45 20.50
C LYS A 22 -2.66 -4.86 20.60
N LYS A 23 -3.49 -5.83 20.97
CA LYS A 23 -3.11 -7.24 21.02
C LYS A 23 -2.81 -7.79 19.64
N PHE A 24 -3.59 -7.39 18.61
CA PHE A 24 -3.38 -7.83 17.25
C PHE A 24 -2.00 -7.43 16.72
N PHE A 25 -1.60 -6.18 16.88
CA PHE A 25 -0.31 -5.69 16.36
C PHE A 25 0.91 -6.22 17.13
N LEU A 26 0.74 -6.74 18.34
CA LEU A 26 1.79 -7.46 19.06
C LEU A 26 2.05 -8.87 18.51
N LEU A 27 1.11 -9.43 17.75
CA LEU A 27 1.28 -10.77 17.19
C LEU A 27 2.28 -10.78 16.04
N LYS A 28 2.99 -11.91 15.87
CA LYS A 28 3.81 -12.16 14.69
C LYS A 28 2.95 -12.09 13.42
N LYS A 29 3.49 -11.57 12.34
CA LYS A 29 2.83 -11.39 11.04
C LYS A 29 2.05 -12.61 10.55
N ARG A 30 2.63 -13.79 10.69
CA ARG A 30 1.98 -15.05 10.33
C ARG A 30 0.72 -15.32 11.17
N LYS A 31 0.77 -15.05 12.47
CA LYS A 31 -0.38 -15.27 13.35
C LYS A 31 -1.52 -14.29 13.04
N ARG A 32 -1.18 -13.05 12.72
CA ARG A 32 -2.17 -12.07 12.24
C ARG A 32 -2.85 -12.55 10.96
N ALA A 33 -2.06 -13.00 9.97
CA ALA A 33 -2.59 -13.53 8.72
C ALA A 33 -3.51 -14.75 8.93
N GLU A 34 -3.16 -15.63 9.86
CA GLU A 34 -3.99 -16.79 10.23
C GLU A 34 -5.33 -16.35 10.84
N LEU A 35 -5.33 -15.36 11.74
CA LEU A 35 -6.55 -14.82 12.34
C LEU A 35 -7.46 -14.20 11.28
N VAL A 36 -6.90 -13.36 10.40
CA VAL A 36 -7.63 -12.74 9.29
C VAL A 36 -8.22 -13.80 8.37
N TRP A 37 -7.43 -14.83 8.01
CA TRP A 37 -7.91 -15.93 7.18
C TRP A 37 -9.08 -16.67 7.82
N ASN A 38 -8.91 -17.12 9.05
CA ASN A 38 -9.93 -17.90 9.73
C ASN A 38 -11.23 -17.10 9.89
N PHE A 39 -11.14 -15.84 10.27
CA PHE A 39 -12.32 -15.01 10.49
C PHE A 39 -12.99 -14.61 9.18
N LEU A 40 -12.27 -13.99 8.24
CA LEU A 40 -12.88 -13.41 7.04
C LEU A 40 -13.21 -14.44 5.94
N PHE A 41 -12.48 -15.57 5.88
CA PHE A 41 -12.61 -16.51 4.76
C PHE A 41 -13.16 -17.89 5.15
N LEU A 42 -13.09 -18.28 6.43
CA LEU A 42 -13.64 -19.55 6.88
C LEU A 42 -14.89 -19.39 7.71
N ASN A 43 -14.93 -18.43 8.64
CA ASN A 43 -16.05 -18.26 9.56
C ASN A 43 -17.10 -17.28 9.04
N ASN A 44 -16.76 -16.45 8.06
CA ASN A 44 -17.65 -15.47 7.46
C ASN A 44 -17.64 -15.57 5.94
N SER A 45 -18.61 -14.93 5.28
CA SER A 45 -18.65 -14.84 3.82
C SER A 45 -17.73 -13.73 3.32
N PRO A 46 -16.72 -14.04 2.49
CA PRO A 46 -15.71 -13.09 2.02
C PRO A 46 -16.24 -12.22 0.86
N VAL A 47 -17.24 -11.37 1.14
CA VAL A 47 -17.96 -10.58 0.11
C VAL A 47 -17.40 -9.19 -0.12
N SER A 48 -16.56 -8.68 0.81
CA SER A 48 -15.94 -7.36 0.66
C SER A 48 -15.04 -7.28 -0.57
N GLU A 49 -14.77 -6.07 -1.05
CA GLU A 49 -13.86 -5.85 -2.16
C GLU A 49 -12.46 -6.40 -1.87
N ALA A 50 -11.94 -6.18 -0.67
CA ALA A 50 -10.63 -6.66 -0.25
C ALA A 50 -10.59 -8.20 -0.22
N CYS A 51 -11.58 -8.87 0.34
CA CYS A 51 -11.70 -10.32 0.33
C CYS A 51 -11.81 -10.87 -1.09
N ARG A 52 -12.68 -10.29 -1.92
CA ARG A 52 -12.83 -10.68 -3.33
C ARG A 52 -11.54 -10.52 -4.13
N GLY A 53 -10.72 -9.50 -3.80
CA GLY A 53 -9.40 -9.31 -4.36
C GLY A 53 -8.49 -10.52 -4.09
N ILE A 54 -8.44 -11.00 -2.85
CA ILE A 54 -7.68 -12.21 -2.48
C ILE A 54 -8.19 -13.45 -3.22
N LEU A 55 -9.52 -13.62 -3.29
CA LEU A 55 -10.11 -14.76 -4.01
C LEU A 55 -9.76 -14.75 -5.50
N LYS A 56 -9.75 -13.56 -6.14
CA LYS A 56 -9.31 -13.41 -7.53
C LYS A 56 -7.83 -13.79 -7.69
N ILE A 57 -6.95 -13.38 -6.77
CA ILE A 57 -5.54 -13.76 -6.78
C ILE A 57 -5.41 -15.29 -6.66
N MET A 58 -6.14 -15.92 -5.75
CA MET A 58 -6.14 -17.38 -5.59
C MET A 58 -6.59 -18.09 -6.86
N LYS A 59 -7.69 -17.63 -7.47
CA LYS A 59 -8.18 -18.13 -8.75
C LYS A 59 -7.13 -18.00 -9.86
N PHE A 60 -6.50 -16.85 -9.96
CA PHE A 60 -5.41 -16.58 -10.92
C PHE A 60 -4.25 -17.54 -10.75
N LEU A 61 -3.85 -17.81 -9.50
CA LEU A 61 -2.80 -18.75 -9.14
C LEU A 61 -3.24 -20.22 -9.20
N LYS A 62 -4.47 -20.49 -9.65
CA LYS A 62 -5.07 -21.84 -9.71
C LYS A 62 -5.06 -22.57 -8.35
N ILE A 63 -5.20 -21.82 -7.26
CA ILE A 63 -5.39 -22.36 -5.91
C ILE A 63 -6.89 -22.63 -5.76
N ARG A 64 -7.28 -23.89 -5.82
CA ARG A 64 -8.69 -24.32 -5.72
C ARG A 64 -8.95 -24.97 -4.35
N ASN A 65 -10.23 -25.07 -3.99
CA ASN A 65 -10.71 -25.75 -2.77
C ASN A 65 -10.03 -25.18 -1.51
N TYR A 66 -10.10 -23.87 -1.33
CA TYR A 66 -9.55 -23.17 -0.18
C TYR A 66 -10.60 -22.97 0.93
N GLU A 67 -11.89 -23.10 0.61
CA GLU A 67 -13.04 -22.77 1.45
C GLU A 67 -13.04 -23.56 2.78
N ASN A 68 -12.50 -24.77 2.75
CA ASN A 68 -12.42 -25.67 3.93
C ASN A 68 -10.98 -25.92 4.37
N LYS A 69 -10.05 -25.02 4.03
CA LYS A 69 -8.62 -25.21 4.33
C LYS A 69 -8.12 -24.22 5.34
N ASN A 70 -7.42 -24.76 6.35
CA ASN A 70 -6.70 -23.93 7.29
C ASN A 70 -5.63 -23.10 6.55
N TYR A 71 -5.27 -21.97 7.14
CA TYR A 71 -4.30 -21.02 6.57
C TYR A 71 -2.97 -21.67 6.17
N LYS A 72 -2.45 -22.60 6.98
CA LYS A 72 -1.17 -23.30 6.73
C LYS A 72 -1.19 -24.05 5.40
N SER A 73 -2.29 -24.73 5.10
CA SER A 73 -2.46 -25.48 3.82
C SER A 73 -2.55 -24.55 2.62
N VAL A 74 -3.26 -23.43 2.75
CA VAL A 74 -3.38 -22.41 1.70
C VAL A 74 -2.02 -21.76 1.45
N LEU A 75 -1.29 -21.39 2.50
CA LEU A 75 0.04 -20.79 2.41
C LEU A 75 1.03 -21.74 1.72
N LYS A 76 1.02 -23.05 2.05
CA LYS A 76 1.86 -24.06 1.38
C LYS A 76 1.60 -24.07 -0.13
N LYS A 77 0.33 -24.07 -0.54
CA LYS A 77 -0.04 -24.02 -1.96
C LYS A 77 0.39 -22.71 -2.62
N PHE A 78 0.21 -21.58 -1.95
CA PHE A 78 0.64 -20.29 -2.45
C PHE A 78 2.16 -20.26 -2.69
N ASN A 79 2.95 -20.69 -1.70
CA ASN A 79 4.41 -20.70 -1.78
C ASN A 79 4.97 -21.71 -2.80
N SER A 80 4.19 -22.74 -3.16
CA SER A 80 4.58 -23.68 -4.24
C SER A 80 4.51 -23.07 -5.63
N LYS A 81 3.85 -21.92 -5.79
CA LYS A 81 3.71 -21.20 -7.06
C LYS A 81 4.86 -20.20 -7.21
N LYS A 82 5.73 -20.48 -8.16
CA LYS A 82 6.83 -19.58 -8.53
C LYS A 82 6.36 -18.67 -9.68
N TYR A 83 6.02 -17.44 -9.35
CA TYR A 83 5.78 -16.39 -10.34
C TYR A 83 6.76 -15.27 -10.12
N ASN A 84 7.40 -14.80 -11.18
CA ASN A 84 8.12 -13.54 -11.12
C ASN A 84 7.18 -12.36 -11.44
N THR A 85 7.57 -11.16 -11.06
CA THR A 85 6.77 -9.94 -11.25
C THR A 85 6.43 -9.72 -12.73
N ASN A 86 7.38 -9.92 -13.64
CA ASN A 86 7.19 -9.69 -15.07
C ASN A 86 6.15 -10.63 -15.68
N GLU A 87 6.13 -11.90 -15.26
CA GLU A 87 5.11 -12.86 -15.70
C GLU A 87 3.70 -12.45 -15.24
N ILE A 88 3.58 -11.99 -13.99
CA ILE A 88 2.31 -11.50 -13.44
C ILE A 88 1.84 -10.29 -14.24
N LEU A 89 2.70 -9.29 -14.44
CA LEU A 89 2.37 -8.07 -15.17
C LEU A 89 1.95 -8.35 -16.61
N LYS A 90 2.69 -9.23 -17.29
CA LYS A 90 2.36 -9.67 -18.66
C LYS A 90 1.00 -10.34 -18.72
N LYS A 91 0.70 -11.28 -17.81
CA LYS A 91 -0.60 -11.96 -17.75
C LYS A 91 -1.75 -11.01 -17.45
N LEU A 92 -1.53 -10.01 -16.61
CA LEU A 92 -2.52 -9.00 -16.25
C LEU A 92 -2.59 -7.86 -17.27
N ARG A 93 -1.75 -7.88 -18.32
CA ARG A 93 -1.61 -6.81 -19.32
C ARG A 93 -1.30 -5.44 -18.70
N ILE A 94 -0.55 -5.43 -17.60
CA ILE A 94 -0.10 -4.22 -16.93
C ILE A 94 1.20 -3.77 -17.59
N LYS A 95 1.20 -2.57 -18.14
CA LYS A 95 2.35 -1.95 -18.83
C LYS A 95 3.30 -1.29 -17.85
N ASN A 96 2.75 -0.51 -16.95
CA ASN A 96 3.51 0.25 -15.95
C ASN A 96 2.77 0.23 -14.61
N ILE A 97 3.53 0.37 -13.55
CA ILE A 97 3.03 0.57 -12.19
C ILE A 97 3.51 1.95 -11.76
N VAL A 98 2.59 2.83 -11.38
CA VAL A 98 2.93 4.12 -10.80
C VAL A 98 3.00 3.95 -9.28
N MET A 99 4.18 4.18 -8.73
CA MET A 99 4.42 4.12 -7.29
C MET A 99 4.21 5.50 -6.69
N THR A 100 3.44 5.57 -5.62
CA THR A 100 3.28 6.79 -4.82
C THR A 100 4.35 6.85 -3.76
N ASN A 101 5.34 7.73 -3.94
CA ASN A 101 6.54 7.77 -3.13
C ASN A 101 6.54 8.95 -2.17
N ASN A 102 6.85 8.70 -0.91
CA ASN A 102 6.99 9.74 0.10
C ASN A 102 8.47 10.18 0.22
N PRO A 103 8.84 11.39 -0.21
CA PRO A 103 10.23 11.86 -0.13
C PRO A 103 10.67 12.19 1.30
N PHE A 104 9.75 12.20 2.26
CA PHE A 104 10.02 12.41 3.69
C PHE A 104 10.31 11.08 4.40
N ASP A 105 9.93 9.95 3.83
CA ASP A 105 10.33 8.62 4.30
C ASP A 105 11.78 8.35 3.88
N LYS A 106 12.67 8.24 4.89
CA LYS A 106 14.10 8.07 4.66
C LYS A 106 14.44 6.74 4.00
N ASP A 107 13.75 5.67 4.32
CA ASP A 107 14.02 4.33 3.80
C ASP A 107 13.53 4.21 2.36
N GLU A 108 12.33 4.70 2.09
CA GLU A 108 11.78 4.76 0.74
C GLU A 108 12.66 5.65 -0.17
N TRP A 109 13.06 6.83 0.31
CA TRP A 109 13.90 7.75 -0.45
C TRP A 109 15.29 7.21 -0.74
N LYS A 110 15.84 6.38 0.15
CA LYS A 110 17.12 5.68 -0.06
C LYS A 110 17.07 4.72 -1.25
N LEU A 111 15.95 4.03 -1.47
CA LEU A 111 15.75 3.15 -2.63
C LEU A 111 15.87 3.93 -3.95
N PHE A 112 15.29 5.13 -4.00
CA PHE A 112 15.39 5.99 -5.19
C PHE A 112 16.81 6.46 -5.47
N LYS A 113 17.55 6.87 -4.46
CA LYS A 113 18.96 7.26 -4.61
C LYS A 113 19.81 6.12 -5.17
N ASN A 114 19.55 4.89 -4.73
CA ASN A 114 20.29 3.72 -5.13
C ASN A 114 19.90 3.19 -6.52
N LYS A 115 18.89 3.79 -7.18
CA LYS A 115 18.36 3.38 -8.48
C LYS A 115 18.02 1.89 -8.57
N SER A 116 17.50 1.32 -7.48
CA SER A 116 17.31 -0.12 -7.30
C SER A 116 16.00 -0.67 -7.87
N TRP A 117 15.28 0.08 -8.71
CA TRP A 117 14.03 -0.35 -9.35
C TRP A 117 14.11 -0.37 -10.87
N ASP A 118 13.32 -1.23 -11.50
CA ASP A 118 13.20 -1.29 -12.95
C ASP A 118 12.34 -0.12 -13.47
N LYS A 119 12.98 0.88 -14.07
CA LYS A 119 12.33 2.09 -14.60
C LYS A 119 11.40 1.82 -15.79
N ASN A 120 11.52 0.68 -16.45
CA ASN A 120 10.64 0.32 -17.56
C ASN A 120 9.26 -0.06 -17.03
N ILE A 121 9.21 -0.65 -15.84
CA ILE A 121 7.99 -1.13 -15.21
C ILE A 121 7.45 -0.10 -14.21
N TYR A 122 8.30 0.42 -13.35
CA TYR A 122 7.90 1.30 -12.26
C TYR A 122 8.13 2.76 -12.61
N LYS A 123 7.07 3.55 -12.55
CA LYS A 123 7.09 5.01 -12.67
C LYS A 123 6.90 5.62 -11.29
N SER A 124 7.55 6.73 -11.03
CA SER A 124 7.41 7.44 -9.77
C SER A 124 6.30 8.48 -9.84
N SER A 125 5.55 8.64 -8.76
CA SER A 125 4.85 9.87 -8.42
C SER A 125 5.23 10.27 -7.00
N ILE A 126 5.41 11.56 -6.76
CA ILE A 126 5.85 12.07 -5.47
C ILE A 126 4.66 12.57 -4.67
N ARG A 127 4.49 12.04 -3.45
CA ARG A 127 3.49 12.53 -2.50
C ARG A 127 4.07 13.69 -1.70
N LEU A 128 3.33 14.79 -1.68
CA LEU A 128 3.68 15.99 -0.95
C LEU A 128 2.76 16.25 0.26
N ASP A 129 2.02 15.22 0.68
CA ASP A 129 1.03 15.31 1.75
C ASP A 129 1.62 15.92 3.03
N ASP A 130 2.84 15.51 3.38
CA ASP A 130 3.52 15.97 4.60
C ASP A 130 3.88 17.46 4.58
N LEU A 131 3.99 18.08 3.39
CA LEU A 131 4.16 19.54 3.29
C LEU A 131 2.91 20.31 3.73
N PHE A 132 1.74 19.69 3.62
CA PHE A 132 0.46 20.32 3.88
C PHE A 132 -0.16 19.89 5.21
N ASN A 133 0.08 18.63 5.61
CA ASN A 133 -0.55 18.02 6.78
C ASN A 133 0.36 18.00 8.02
N SER A 134 1.67 18.21 7.85
CA SER A 134 2.62 18.31 8.96
C SER A 134 3.14 19.73 9.14
N ASN A 135 3.68 20.01 10.32
CA ASN A 135 4.22 21.33 10.65
C ASN A 135 5.60 21.62 10.00
N ILE A 136 5.88 21.00 8.87
CA ILE A 136 7.12 21.26 8.12
C ILE A 136 7.03 22.64 7.49
N LYS A 137 7.89 23.55 7.94
CA LYS A 137 7.98 24.91 7.40
C LYS A 137 9.17 25.00 6.45
N TYR A 138 8.92 25.37 5.23
CA TYR A 138 9.95 25.70 4.25
C TYR A 138 9.82 27.16 3.81
N THR A 139 10.94 27.83 3.65
CA THR A 139 10.97 29.07 2.84
C THR A 139 10.74 28.71 1.36
N ASN A 140 10.32 29.68 0.55
CA ASN A 140 10.10 29.46 -0.89
C ASN A 140 11.35 28.88 -1.59
N ASN A 141 12.54 29.33 -1.20
CA ASN A 141 13.79 28.83 -1.78
C ASN A 141 14.09 27.39 -1.38
N GLU A 142 13.85 27.01 -0.12
CA GLU A 142 14.03 25.63 0.36
C GLU A 142 13.04 24.69 -0.32
N LEU A 143 11.77 25.10 -0.44
CA LEU A 143 10.76 24.31 -1.12
C LEU A 143 11.14 24.10 -2.61
N LYS A 144 11.56 25.15 -3.31
CA LYS A 144 12.05 25.04 -4.69
C LYS A 144 13.21 24.06 -4.82
N LYS A 145 14.22 24.18 -3.95
CA LYS A 145 15.36 23.27 -3.92
C LYS A 145 14.93 21.81 -3.65
N PHE A 146 13.99 21.61 -2.72
CA PHE A 146 13.45 20.31 -2.38
C PHE A 146 12.72 19.68 -3.59
N ILE A 147 11.81 20.39 -4.23
CA ILE A 147 11.08 19.92 -5.42
C ILE A 147 12.05 19.56 -6.56
N LEU A 148 13.02 20.43 -6.85
CA LEU A 148 14.03 20.16 -7.88
C LEU A 148 14.86 18.90 -7.55
N LYS A 149 15.18 18.68 -6.27
CA LYS A 149 15.86 17.47 -5.83
C LYS A 149 14.99 16.23 -6.05
N CYS A 150 13.70 16.29 -5.75
CA CYS A 150 12.76 15.18 -6.01
C CYS A 150 12.70 14.85 -7.50
N ILE A 151 12.59 15.86 -8.37
CA ILE A 151 12.56 15.68 -9.83
C ILE A 151 13.85 14.99 -10.31
N LYS A 152 15.00 15.49 -9.91
CA LYS A 152 16.31 14.94 -10.32
C LYS A 152 16.52 13.50 -9.84
N THR A 153 16.00 13.16 -8.66
CA THR A 153 16.23 11.85 -8.03
C THR A 153 15.33 10.78 -8.62
N SER A 154 14.03 11.03 -8.78
CA SER A 154 13.04 10.02 -9.14
C SER A 154 12.41 10.19 -10.52
N ASN A 155 12.61 11.34 -11.18
CA ASN A 155 11.96 11.69 -12.46
C ASN A 155 10.44 11.37 -12.42
N PRO A 156 9.68 12.02 -11.52
CA PRO A 156 8.30 11.65 -11.29
C PRO A 156 7.41 12.02 -12.47
N SER A 157 6.40 11.18 -12.72
CA SER A 157 5.37 11.47 -13.73
C SER A 157 4.45 12.61 -13.31
N TYR A 158 4.20 12.74 -11.99
CA TYR A 158 3.40 13.82 -11.40
C TYR A 158 3.68 13.93 -9.88
N PHE A 159 3.18 14.99 -9.29
CA PHE A 159 3.09 15.20 -7.86
C PHE A 159 1.66 14.95 -7.40
N ALA A 160 1.49 14.25 -6.29
CA ALA A 160 0.20 13.99 -5.66
C ALA A 160 0.16 14.68 -4.29
N VAL A 161 -0.99 15.24 -3.96
CA VAL A 161 -1.25 15.87 -2.65
C VAL A 161 -2.59 15.40 -2.14
N SER A 162 -2.63 14.99 -0.88
CA SER A 162 -3.84 14.74 -0.13
C SER A 162 -3.81 15.64 1.11
N VAL A 163 -4.73 16.60 1.17
CA VAL A 163 -4.80 17.58 2.25
C VAL A 163 -6.01 17.28 3.11
N ASP A 164 -5.83 17.24 4.43
CA ASP A 164 -6.95 17.04 5.35
C ASP A 164 -7.89 18.26 5.38
N GLY A 165 -9.15 18.05 5.80
CA GLY A 165 -10.19 19.06 5.73
C GLY A 165 -9.90 20.32 6.58
N GLU A 166 -9.15 20.20 7.66
CA GLU A 166 -8.76 21.36 8.48
C GLU A 166 -7.69 22.22 7.81
N ASN A 167 -6.72 21.56 7.18
CA ASN A 167 -5.66 22.25 6.44
C ASN A 167 -6.19 22.85 5.14
N ILE A 168 -7.16 22.24 4.49
CA ILE A 168 -7.88 22.85 3.35
C ILE A 168 -8.49 24.18 3.77
N LYS A 169 -9.23 24.23 4.88
CA LYS A 169 -9.83 25.47 5.39
C LYS A 169 -8.79 26.56 5.63
N LYS A 170 -7.63 26.23 6.20
CA LYS A 170 -6.54 27.18 6.42
C LYS A 170 -5.98 27.74 5.11
N ILE A 171 -5.78 26.88 4.11
CA ILE A 171 -5.27 27.29 2.79
C ILE A 171 -6.24 28.28 2.11
N PHE A 172 -7.52 27.99 2.12
CA PHE A 172 -8.53 28.84 1.49
C PHE A 172 -8.75 30.17 2.26
N ASN A 173 -8.79 30.12 3.59
CA ASN A 173 -8.97 31.32 4.41
C ASN A 173 -7.79 32.31 4.33
N THR A 174 -6.57 31.84 4.07
CA THR A 174 -5.40 32.72 3.88
C THR A 174 -5.34 33.41 2.52
N ASN A 175 -6.01 32.87 1.49
CA ASN A 175 -5.93 33.37 0.12
C ASN A 175 -7.11 34.26 -0.29
N TYR A 176 -8.21 34.27 0.47
CA TYR A 176 -9.41 35.04 0.14
C TYR A 176 -9.63 36.31 1.01
N MET A 177 -8.74 36.57 1.96
CA MET A 177 -8.77 37.79 2.82
C MET A 177 -7.65 38.78 2.48
N LYS A 178 -7.10 38.75 1.31
CA LYS A 178 -6.23 39.79 0.75
C LYS A 178 -6.84 40.21 -0.60
#